data_2d64ae944907aeb901bb47943cb9db47
#
_entry.id   2d64ae944907aeb901bb47943cb9db47
#
_cell.length_a   1.000
_cell.length_b   1.000
_cell.length_c   1.000
_cell.angle_alpha   90.00
_cell.angle_beta   90.00
_cell.angle_gamma   90.00
#
_symmetry.space_group_name_H-M   'P 1'
#
loop_
_entity.id
_entity.type
_entity.pdbx_description
1 polymer ?
#
loop_
_entity_poly.entity_id
_entity_poly.type
_entity_poly.pdbx_seq_one_letter_code
_entity_poly.pdbx_strand_id
1 'polypeptide(L)'
;VRVADDVVFPATDDGHRWVAGAVIVDDGGRAFTQRRSLDRRVFPGCWDVVGGHVEPGETMLDALVREVAEETGWRLTEVRSEVYRLVWTPDDGIERHEVDYLVRVAGDLSAPRLEAGKHTEAMWVDADHTHLLHDRRDPGEYFIADIVELALARDRALRA
;
A
#
# COMPACT_ATOMS: atom_id res chain seq x y z
N VAL A 1 13.57 -11.58 1.55
CA VAL A 1 12.10 -11.47 1.44
C VAL A 1 11.54 -12.80 0.94
N ARG A 2 10.57 -13.33 1.65
CA ARG A 2 9.85 -14.52 1.21
C ARG A 2 8.65 -14.10 0.36
N VAL A 3 8.46 -14.75 -0.78
CA VAL A 3 7.32 -14.49 -1.67
C VAL A 3 6.49 -15.77 -1.77
N ALA A 4 5.18 -15.66 -1.59
CA ALA A 4 4.27 -16.80 -1.71
C ALA A 4 4.30 -17.36 -3.15
N ASP A 5 4.16 -18.68 -3.28
CA ASP A 5 4.33 -19.37 -4.56
C ASP A 5 3.35 -18.94 -5.65
N ASP A 6 2.17 -18.46 -5.26
CA ASP A 6 1.13 -18.01 -6.19
C ASP A 6 1.22 -16.52 -6.55
N VAL A 7 2.21 -15.79 -6.01
CA VAL A 7 2.44 -14.38 -6.37
C VAL A 7 3.32 -14.31 -7.61
N VAL A 8 2.79 -13.70 -8.67
CA VAL A 8 3.50 -13.47 -9.91
C VAL A 8 3.58 -11.96 -10.14
N PHE A 9 4.78 -11.41 -10.05
CA PHE A 9 4.99 -9.98 -10.28
C PHE A 9 4.91 -9.64 -11.76
N PRO A 10 4.29 -8.51 -12.14
CA PRO A 10 4.35 -8.05 -13.52
C PRO A 10 5.76 -7.60 -13.86
N ALA A 11 6.11 -7.71 -15.13
CA ALA A 11 7.31 -7.07 -15.66
C ALA A 11 7.10 -5.55 -15.65
N THR A 12 8.04 -4.81 -15.10
CA THR A 12 7.92 -3.36 -14.90
C THR A 12 8.68 -2.54 -15.93
N ASP A 13 9.25 -3.19 -16.94
CA ASP A 13 10.02 -2.58 -18.03
C ASP A 13 9.24 -2.52 -19.35
N ASP A 14 7.91 -2.55 -19.27
CA ASP A 14 7.01 -2.61 -20.42
C ASP A 14 6.52 -1.23 -20.94
N GLY A 15 7.10 -0.15 -20.42
CA GLY A 15 6.74 1.22 -20.80
C GLY A 15 5.57 1.81 -20.04
N HIS A 16 4.88 1.02 -19.19
CA HIS A 16 3.83 1.55 -18.32
C HIS A 16 4.41 2.18 -17.05
N ARG A 17 3.65 3.09 -16.47
CA ARG A 17 3.95 3.62 -15.14
C ARG A 17 3.36 2.71 -14.09
N TRP A 18 4.21 1.94 -13.45
CA TRP A 18 3.81 1.02 -12.39
C TRP A 18 3.86 1.69 -11.02
N VAL A 19 2.89 1.33 -10.19
CA VAL A 19 2.81 1.71 -8.78
C VAL A 19 2.73 0.43 -7.95
N ALA A 20 3.57 0.35 -6.94
CA ALA A 20 3.60 -0.78 -6.01
C ALA A 20 2.95 -0.36 -4.70
N GLY A 21 1.90 -1.07 -4.27
CA GLY A 21 1.22 -0.85 -3.01
C GLY A 21 1.46 -2.00 -2.03
N ALA A 22 1.67 -1.67 -0.77
CA ALA A 22 1.89 -2.64 0.29
C ALA A 22 0.88 -2.44 1.42
N VAL A 23 -0.02 -3.40 1.59
CA VAL A 23 -0.91 -3.44 2.75
C VAL A 23 -0.23 -4.28 3.82
N ILE A 24 0.27 -3.60 4.83
CA ILE A 24 0.96 -4.21 5.97
C ILE A 24 -0.09 -4.60 7.01
N VAL A 25 -0.20 -5.88 7.31
CA VAL A 25 -1.15 -6.38 8.32
C VAL A 25 -0.37 -6.97 9.49
N ASP A 26 -0.71 -6.54 10.71
CA ASP A 26 -0.05 -7.02 11.94
C ASP A 26 -0.62 -8.36 12.41
N ASP A 27 -0.05 -8.89 13.49
CA ASP A 27 -0.50 -10.16 14.06
C ASP A 27 -1.91 -10.12 14.63
N GLY A 28 -2.42 -8.94 14.93
CA GLY A 28 -3.78 -8.71 15.41
C GLY A 28 -4.83 -8.53 14.31
N GLY A 29 -4.46 -8.66 13.05
CA GLY A 29 -5.39 -8.50 11.92
C GLY A 29 -5.74 -7.05 11.62
N ARG A 30 -4.81 -6.12 11.86
CA ARG A 30 -5.00 -4.70 11.56
C ARG A 30 -4.06 -4.28 10.44
N ALA A 31 -4.55 -3.43 9.54
CA ALA A 31 -3.80 -2.88 8.42
C ALA A 31 -3.22 -1.51 8.78
N PHE A 32 -1.96 -1.31 8.40
CA PHE A 32 -1.28 -0.02 8.55
C PHE A 32 -1.73 0.93 7.45
N THR A 33 -2.12 2.14 7.86
CA THR A 33 -2.45 3.24 6.96
C THR A 33 -1.76 4.52 7.40
N GLN A 34 -1.56 5.43 6.46
CA GLN A 34 -0.89 6.69 6.69
C GLN A 34 -1.60 7.82 5.97
N ARG A 35 -1.66 8.99 6.57
CA ARG A 35 -2.34 10.15 5.99
C ARG A 35 -1.39 10.93 5.10
N ARG A 36 -1.80 11.17 3.88
CA ARG A 36 -1.06 12.00 2.93
C ARG A 36 -1.06 13.46 3.40
N SER A 37 0.07 14.12 3.28
CA SER A 37 0.21 15.54 3.58
C SER A 37 -0.76 16.37 2.73
N LEU A 38 -1.21 17.52 3.25
CA LEU A 38 -2.15 18.41 2.57
C LEU A 38 -1.55 19.08 1.33
N ASP A 39 -0.24 19.15 1.24
CA ASP A 39 0.45 19.74 0.08
C ASP A 39 0.79 18.70 -1.00
N ARG A 40 0.35 17.45 -0.85
CA ARG A 40 0.46 16.45 -1.91
C ARG A 40 -0.48 16.80 -3.05
N ARG A 41 -0.01 16.61 -4.27
CA ARG A 41 -0.78 16.92 -5.47
C ARG A 41 -1.98 16.01 -5.66
N VAL A 42 -1.79 14.70 -5.41
CA VAL A 42 -2.81 13.68 -5.60
C VAL A 42 -3.36 13.27 -4.24
N PHE A 43 -4.68 13.29 -4.09
CA PHE A 43 -5.39 12.92 -2.85
C PHE A 43 -4.80 13.56 -1.58
N PRO A 44 -4.68 14.92 -1.52
CA PRO A 44 -4.13 15.57 -0.33
C PRO A 44 -4.99 15.31 0.91
N GLY A 45 -4.34 15.01 2.03
CA GLY A 45 -5.01 14.77 3.31
C GLY A 45 -5.77 13.45 3.41
N CYS A 46 -5.72 12.60 2.39
CA CYS A 46 -6.41 11.32 2.40
C CYS A 46 -5.56 10.23 3.05
N TRP A 47 -6.23 9.26 3.66
CA TRP A 47 -5.59 8.03 4.12
C TRP A 47 -5.18 7.16 2.94
N ASP A 48 -4.05 6.49 3.08
CA ASP A 48 -3.46 5.68 2.02
C ASP A 48 -2.72 4.49 2.63
N VAL A 49 -2.42 3.51 1.80
CA VAL A 49 -1.50 2.42 2.14
C VAL A 49 -0.07 2.82 1.76
N VAL A 50 0.91 2.04 2.21
CA VAL A 50 2.30 2.23 1.81
C VAL A 50 2.45 1.93 0.32
N GLY A 51 3.23 2.73 -0.39
CA GLY A 51 3.51 2.48 -1.79
C GLY A 51 4.03 3.69 -2.53
N GLY A 52 4.33 3.47 -3.79
CA GLY A 52 4.81 4.52 -4.67
C GLY A 52 5.20 4.00 -6.04
N HIS A 53 5.73 4.89 -6.84
CA HIS A 53 6.15 4.57 -8.21
C HIS A 53 7.32 3.59 -8.23
N VAL A 54 7.25 2.62 -9.14
CA VAL A 54 8.40 1.79 -9.50
C VAL A 54 9.37 2.66 -10.29
N GLU A 55 10.60 2.74 -9.84
CA GLU A 55 11.64 3.54 -10.49
C GLU A 55 12.27 2.79 -11.67
N PRO A 56 12.90 3.52 -12.63
CA PRO A 56 13.58 2.87 -13.74
C PRO A 56 14.61 1.84 -13.25
N GLY A 57 14.54 0.62 -13.81
CA GLY A 57 15.44 -0.48 -13.44
C GLY A 57 15.01 -1.26 -12.20
N GLU A 58 13.97 -0.83 -11.49
CA GLU A 58 13.42 -1.60 -10.37
C GLU A 58 12.44 -2.66 -10.84
N THR A 59 12.46 -3.82 -10.18
CA THR A 59 11.35 -4.77 -10.24
C THR A 59 10.24 -4.31 -9.30
N MET A 60 9.05 -4.92 -9.40
CA MET A 60 7.96 -4.66 -8.46
C MET A 60 8.39 -4.95 -7.02
N LEU A 61 9.11 -6.04 -6.80
CA LEU A 61 9.61 -6.40 -5.45
C LEU A 61 10.62 -5.38 -4.93
N ASP A 62 11.54 -4.89 -5.78
CA ASP A 62 12.49 -3.84 -5.39
C ASP A 62 11.76 -2.59 -4.90
N ALA A 63 10.72 -2.18 -5.62
CA ALA A 63 9.92 -1.01 -5.25
C ALA A 63 9.19 -1.21 -3.92
N LEU A 64 8.62 -2.40 -3.68
CA LEU A 64 7.98 -2.72 -2.40
C LEU A 64 8.96 -2.63 -1.24
N VAL A 65 10.16 -3.22 -1.40
CA VAL A 65 11.21 -3.17 -0.36
C VAL A 65 11.59 -1.73 -0.04
N ARG A 66 11.84 -0.93 -1.07
CA ARG A 66 12.26 0.46 -0.93
C ARG A 66 11.17 1.33 -0.30
N GLU A 67 9.94 1.25 -0.81
CA GLU A 67 8.83 2.07 -0.32
C GLU A 67 8.48 1.76 1.14
N VAL A 68 8.47 0.50 1.53
CA VAL A 68 8.25 0.12 2.94
C VAL A 68 9.32 0.76 3.83
N ALA A 69 10.59 0.67 3.44
CA ALA A 69 11.67 1.25 4.23
C ALA A 69 11.59 2.77 4.29
N GLU A 70 11.35 3.44 3.16
CA GLU A 70 11.28 4.90 3.09
C GLU A 70 10.09 5.47 3.86
N GLU A 71 8.92 4.84 3.75
CA GLU A 71 7.68 5.39 4.31
C GLU A 71 7.44 4.99 5.76
N THR A 72 8.02 3.89 6.24
CA THR A 72 7.75 3.40 7.60
C THR A 72 8.99 3.19 8.46
N GLY A 73 10.16 3.03 7.86
CA GLY A 73 11.37 2.61 8.55
C GLY A 73 11.43 1.12 8.83
N TRP A 74 10.41 0.37 8.43
CA TRP A 74 10.38 -1.08 8.61
C TRP A 74 11.02 -1.81 7.42
N ARG A 75 11.24 -3.10 7.60
CA ARG A 75 11.85 -3.97 6.59
C ARG A 75 10.82 -4.98 6.09
N LEU A 76 10.58 -5.01 4.79
CA LEU A 76 9.71 -6.01 4.17
C LEU A 76 10.30 -7.41 4.36
N THR A 77 9.52 -8.34 4.89
CA THR A 77 9.93 -9.71 5.14
C THR A 77 9.19 -10.73 4.29
N GLU A 78 7.94 -10.47 3.94
CA GLU A 78 7.12 -11.43 3.22
C GLU A 78 6.09 -10.73 2.34
N VAL A 79 5.95 -11.19 1.08
CA VAL A 79 4.83 -10.87 0.20
C VAL A 79 3.92 -12.10 0.18
N ARG A 80 2.72 -11.97 0.75
CA ARG A 80 1.83 -13.10 1.01
C ARG A 80 0.78 -13.32 -0.07
N SER A 81 0.33 -12.24 -0.72
CA SER A 81 -0.71 -12.34 -1.75
C SER A 81 -0.76 -11.05 -2.57
N GLU A 82 -1.09 -11.16 -3.84
CA GLU A 82 -1.62 -10.02 -4.59
C GLU A 82 -3.06 -9.81 -4.12
N VAL A 83 -3.45 -8.55 -3.90
CA VAL A 83 -4.77 -8.21 -3.36
C VAL A 83 -5.63 -7.51 -4.40
N TYR A 84 -5.04 -6.60 -5.17
CA TYR A 84 -5.81 -5.73 -6.05
C TYR A 84 -4.94 -5.24 -7.20
N ARG A 85 -5.56 -5.07 -8.37
CA ARG A 85 -4.95 -4.39 -9.52
C ARG A 85 -5.91 -3.34 -10.02
N LEU A 86 -5.39 -2.17 -10.37
CA LEU A 86 -6.19 -1.12 -10.98
C LEU A 86 -5.35 -0.32 -11.96
N VAL A 87 -6.03 0.27 -12.92
CA VAL A 87 -5.47 1.28 -13.81
C VAL A 87 -6.23 2.56 -13.54
N TRP A 88 -5.51 3.64 -13.27
CA TRP A 88 -6.11 4.92 -12.95
C TRP A 88 -5.29 6.07 -13.54
N THR A 89 -5.95 7.17 -13.80
CA THR A 89 -5.31 8.33 -14.41
C THR A 89 -5.60 9.57 -13.56
N PRO A 90 -4.60 10.09 -12.84
CA PRO A 90 -4.76 11.35 -12.12
C PRO A 90 -4.88 12.54 -13.08
N ASP A 91 -4.99 13.74 -12.52
CA ASP A 91 -5.17 14.96 -13.29
C ASP A 91 -3.97 15.35 -14.18
N ASP A 92 -2.81 14.69 -14.00
CA ASP A 92 -1.66 14.86 -14.90
C ASP A 92 -1.83 14.15 -16.26
N GLY A 93 -2.91 13.37 -16.42
CA GLY A 93 -3.22 12.65 -17.66
C GLY A 93 -2.34 11.43 -17.92
N ILE A 94 -1.47 11.06 -17.01
CA ILE A 94 -0.56 9.92 -17.16
C ILE A 94 -1.16 8.71 -16.46
N GLU A 95 -1.43 7.65 -17.25
CA GLU A 95 -1.99 6.40 -16.75
C GLU A 95 -1.04 5.68 -15.80
N ARG A 96 -1.57 5.22 -14.67
CA ARG A 96 -0.87 4.41 -13.65
C ARG A 96 -1.41 3.00 -13.67
N HIS A 97 -0.50 2.03 -13.62
CA HIS A 97 -0.81 0.62 -13.41
C HIS A 97 -0.38 0.25 -12.00
N GLU A 98 -1.33 0.02 -11.12
CA GLU A 98 -1.07 -0.26 -9.71
C GLU A 98 -1.36 -1.70 -9.36
N VAL A 99 -0.49 -2.31 -8.56
CA VAL A 99 -0.73 -3.61 -7.93
C VAL A 99 -0.47 -3.48 -6.45
N ASP A 100 -1.42 -3.93 -5.64
CA ASP A 100 -1.34 -3.90 -4.19
C ASP A 100 -1.18 -5.31 -3.64
N TYR A 101 -0.30 -5.46 -2.66
CA TYR A 101 0.06 -6.74 -2.07
C TYR A 101 -0.18 -6.74 -0.57
N LEU A 102 -0.63 -7.88 -0.06
CA LEU A 102 -0.63 -8.17 1.37
C LEU A 102 0.78 -8.58 1.79
N VAL A 103 1.35 -7.86 2.76
CA VAL A 103 2.74 -8.07 3.16
C VAL A 103 2.91 -8.16 4.68
N ARG A 104 4.05 -8.69 5.09
CA ARG A 104 4.55 -8.67 6.45
C ARG A 104 5.86 -7.90 6.50
N VAL A 105 6.12 -7.27 7.64
CA VAL A 105 7.33 -6.48 7.88
C VAL A 105 7.94 -6.84 9.24
N ALA A 106 9.21 -6.51 9.40
CA ALA A 106 9.93 -6.58 10.68
C ALA A 106 10.30 -5.17 11.13
N GLY A 107 10.30 -4.97 12.43
CA GLY A 107 10.63 -3.71 13.08
C GLY A 107 9.69 -3.44 14.25
N ASP A 108 9.79 -2.27 14.84
CA ASP A 108 8.89 -1.85 15.92
C ASP A 108 7.60 -1.28 15.32
N LEU A 109 6.55 -2.11 15.29
CA LEU A 109 5.26 -1.73 14.69
C LEU A 109 4.52 -0.66 15.49
N SER A 110 4.94 -0.41 16.74
CA SER A 110 4.38 0.68 17.57
C SER A 110 5.02 2.04 17.26
N ALA A 111 6.11 2.06 16.50
CA ALA A 111 6.89 3.26 16.23
C ALA A 111 7.25 3.39 14.74
N PRO A 112 6.26 3.57 13.85
CA PRO A 112 6.54 3.85 12.44
C PRO A 112 7.25 5.18 12.30
N ARG A 113 8.23 5.22 11.40
CA ARG A 113 8.92 6.47 11.04
C ARG A 113 8.36 6.96 9.71
N LEU A 114 7.37 7.85 9.78
CA LEU A 114 6.72 8.39 8.59
C LEU A 114 7.69 9.24 7.77
N GLU A 115 7.55 9.18 6.45
CA GLU A 115 8.37 9.95 5.54
C GLU A 115 8.01 11.45 5.65
N ALA A 116 8.98 12.26 6.09
CA ALA A 116 8.80 13.68 6.30
C ALA A 116 8.36 14.39 5.00
N GLY A 117 7.37 15.26 5.11
CA GLY A 117 6.83 16.02 3.98
C GLY A 117 5.85 15.24 3.10
N LYS A 118 5.67 13.95 3.32
CA LYS A 118 4.74 13.12 2.54
C LYS A 118 3.58 12.60 3.35
N HIS A 119 3.82 12.16 4.58
CA HIS A 119 2.79 11.61 5.47
C HIS A 119 2.85 12.27 6.83
N THR A 120 1.67 12.51 7.44
CA THR A 120 1.55 13.29 8.68
C THR A 120 1.05 12.48 9.86
N GLU A 121 0.31 11.39 9.62
CA GLU A 121 -0.30 10.57 10.66
C GLU A 121 -0.29 9.10 10.25
N ALA A 122 -0.34 8.22 11.24
CA ALA A 122 -0.47 6.78 11.05
C ALA A 122 -1.71 6.26 11.79
N MET A 123 -2.35 5.22 11.24
CA MET A 123 -3.50 4.58 11.86
C MET A 123 -3.51 3.09 11.49
N TRP A 124 -3.70 2.25 12.50
CA TRP A 124 -3.98 0.83 12.29
C TRP A 124 -5.49 0.63 12.21
N VAL A 125 -5.97 -0.07 11.19
CA VAL A 125 -7.38 -0.22 10.87
C VAL A 125 -7.74 -1.69 10.83
N ASP A 126 -8.76 -2.09 11.61
CA ASP A 126 -9.35 -3.42 11.54
C ASP A 126 -10.53 -3.45 10.55
N ALA A 127 -11.12 -4.65 10.37
CA ALA A 127 -12.20 -4.85 9.42
C ALA A 127 -13.48 -4.07 9.75
N ASP A 128 -13.67 -3.67 11.00
CA ASP A 128 -14.87 -2.94 11.45
C ASP A 128 -14.72 -1.42 11.30
N HIS A 129 -13.53 -0.93 10.97
CA HIS A 129 -13.21 0.51 10.94
C HIS A 129 -12.70 1.02 9.59
N THR A 130 -12.84 0.24 8.53
CA THR A 130 -12.36 0.64 7.20
C THR A 130 -13.06 1.88 6.64
N HIS A 131 -14.26 2.21 7.13
CA HIS A 131 -14.98 3.43 6.76
C HIS A 131 -14.21 4.71 7.12
N LEU A 132 -13.29 4.66 8.09
CA LEU A 132 -12.43 5.80 8.44
C LEU A 132 -11.53 6.22 7.27
N LEU A 133 -11.28 5.33 6.32
CA LEU A 133 -10.46 5.59 5.13
C LEU A 133 -11.21 6.38 4.05
N HIS A 134 -12.51 6.62 4.24
CA HIS A 134 -13.31 7.45 3.32
C HIS A 134 -13.08 8.94 3.51
N ASP A 135 -12.49 9.35 4.63
CA ASP A 135 -12.29 10.76 4.96
C ASP A 135 -11.57 11.49 3.83
N ARG A 136 -12.13 12.66 3.46
CA ARG A 136 -11.67 13.52 2.36
C ARG A 136 -11.72 12.89 0.96
N ARG A 137 -12.46 11.80 0.78
CA ARG A 137 -12.67 11.17 -0.53
C ARG A 137 -14.13 11.27 -0.93
N ASP A 138 -14.36 11.45 -2.22
CA ASP A 138 -15.71 11.39 -2.77
C ASP A 138 -16.15 9.93 -2.95
N PRO A 139 -17.47 9.64 -2.90
CA PRO A 139 -17.98 8.32 -3.29
C PRO A 139 -17.50 7.99 -4.73
N GLY A 140 -17.00 6.79 -4.93
CA GLY A 140 -16.34 6.40 -6.17
C GLY A 140 -14.82 6.50 -6.12
N GLU A 141 -14.27 7.11 -5.06
CA GLU A 141 -12.83 7.18 -4.79
C GLU A 141 -12.42 6.39 -3.55
N TYR A 142 -13.26 5.43 -3.12
CA TYR A 142 -13.04 4.63 -1.90
C TYR A 142 -12.15 3.40 -2.13
N PHE A 143 -11.32 3.44 -3.17
CA PHE A 143 -10.50 2.29 -3.55
C PHE A 143 -9.47 1.89 -2.46
N ILE A 144 -9.02 2.82 -1.61
CA ILE A 144 -8.12 2.46 -0.50
C ILE A 144 -8.85 1.61 0.55
N ALA A 145 -10.08 1.97 0.91
CA ALA A 145 -10.89 1.15 1.79
C ALA A 145 -11.14 -0.24 1.19
N ASP A 146 -11.44 -0.30 -0.09
CA ASP A 146 -11.66 -1.57 -0.80
C ASP A 146 -10.41 -2.45 -0.78
N ILE A 147 -9.25 -1.86 -1.07
CA ILE A 147 -7.96 -2.57 -1.03
C ILE A 147 -7.69 -3.12 0.37
N VAL A 148 -7.87 -2.30 1.39
CA VAL A 148 -7.65 -2.69 2.80
C VAL A 148 -8.61 -3.81 3.21
N GLU A 149 -9.89 -3.71 2.85
CA GLU A 149 -10.88 -4.75 3.13
C GLU A 149 -10.51 -6.08 2.49
N LEU A 150 -10.08 -6.07 1.24
CA LEU A 150 -9.63 -7.27 0.53
C LEU A 150 -8.39 -7.87 1.19
N ALA A 151 -7.42 -7.02 1.59
CA ALA A 151 -6.21 -7.48 2.25
C ALA A 151 -6.52 -8.12 3.61
N LEU A 152 -7.40 -7.51 4.40
CA LEU A 152 -7.81 -8.07 5.70
C LEU A 152 -8.56 -9.38 5.55
N ALA A 153 -9.43 -9.50 4.55
CA ALA A 153 -10.13 -10.74 4.26
C ALA A 153 -9.16 -11.85 3.82
N ARG A 154 -8.18 -11.51 3.01
CA ARG A 154 -7.14 -12.44 2.56
C ARG A 154 -6.25 -12.89 3.71
N ASP A 155 -5.87 -11.97 4.58
CA ASP A 155 -5.08 -12.29 5.77
C ASP A 155 -5.81 -13.30 6.67
N ARG A 156 -7.11 -13.10 6.93
CA ARG A 156 -7.93 -14.06 7.68
C ARG A 156 -7.94 -15.44 7.03
N ALA A 157 -8.14 -15.48 5.71
CA ALA A 157 -8.16 -16.75 4.98
C ALA A 157 -6.84 -17.50 5.08
N LEU A 158 -5.71 -16.79 5.04
CA LEU A 158 -4.38 -17.39 5.15
C LEU A 158 -4.02 -17.83 6.57
N ARG A 159 -4.71 -17.29 7.58
CA ARG A 159 -4.53 -17.71 9.00
C ARG A 159 -5.38 -18.91 9.37
N ALA A 160 -6.42 -19.19 8.61
CA ALA A 160 -7.34 -20.28 8.89
C ALA A 160 -6.73 -21.65 8.63
#